data_7dff51241ce14cbc264609b141a1d8c8
#
_entry.id   7dff51241ce14cbc264609b141a1d8c8
#
_cell.length_a   1.000
_cell.length_b   1.000
_cell.length_c   1.000
_cell.angle_alpha   90.00
_cell.angle_beta   90.00
_cell.angle_gamma   90.00
#
_symmetry.space_group_name_H-M   'P 1'
#
loop_
_entity.id
_entity.type
_entity.pdbx_description
1 polymer ?
#
loop_
_entity_poly.entity_id
_entity_poly.type
_entity_poly.pdbx_seq_one_letter_code
_entity_poly.pdbx_strand_id
1 'polypeptide(L)'
;MDPILLGVCDTIESEFDAEVYKNLSPLEKYHSLLFSSVDKLFGFLGTDREKIKPYLTDFVSVEAQSLGREGYGFTIKDANDMGFGGLACHNVDLGGASVGGALQEAHTIVKANPYAVVLVAAADIPKSVFKQVSDLKRLTATVCHKDWEMPYGATLIGLYSLLCERMMFDTGVTSDDLEEITKQFRSLAETNPRAFQYQKPMVEKQLKKPLSGVYSTPMIAIVTDHGFATLITSEFMKQKLIDKKVIKADAKHIYVIGSGHSAHAEYLIQKKDLKSPAGLACERAVASSGINRSEIDYAWIYDCFTGMVIHEASLYFGVSPKETANALRKGKISNGTKEIPINLGGGILNYQAAMAISGATGLVDIASQYGLSVHPIPNVLREPPKVSLLGGNGGIDSINSVILFAKDKTERSAKEPMNLKPLEVNVPSPKAKEQATILSATTIYFNPGGEKKPPYLIICSTKDNGEMVLTNLYDKEGKEIVSKEGLELGKTKVEFQMIDGKIQAVVLG
;
A
#
# COMPACT_ATOMS: atom_id res chain seq x y z
N MET A 1 21.95 9.27 -15.92
CA MET A 1 22.48 7.97 -15.44
C MET A 1 21.40 7.39 -14.52
N ASP A 2 20.95 6.15 -14.78
CA ASP A 2 19.91 5.55 -13.95
C ASP A 2 20.52 5.06 -12.64
N PRO A 3 19.88 5.37 -11.49
CA PRO A 3 20.25 4.80 -10.20
C PRO A 3 20.12 3.27 -10.19
N ILE A 4 20.92 2.62 -9.38
CA ILE A 4 20.90 1.17 -9.24
C ILE A 4 20.60 0.75 -7.80
N LEU A 5 19.86 -0.33 -7.64
CA LEU A 5 19.59 -0.99 -6.38
C LEU A 5 20.49 -2.21 -6.24
N LEU A 6 21.24 -2.30 -5.15
CA LEU A 6 22.28 -3.32 -4.93
C LEU A 6 21.79 -4.56 -4.17
N GLY A 7 20.74 -4.47 -3.39
CA GLY A 7 20.19 -5.56 -2.62
C GLY A 7 19.03 -5.12 -1.74
N VAL A 8 18.23 -6.07 -1.31
CA VAL A 8 17.08 -5.88 -0.41
C VAL A 8 17.16 -6.91 0.71
N CYS A 9 16.96 -6.47 1.93
CA CYS A 9 16.73 -7.34 3.07
C CYS A 9 15.44 -6.98 3.77
N ASP A 10 14.74 -7.98 4.27
CA ASP A 10 13.69 -7.81 5.26
C ASP A 10 14.03 -8.58 6.53
N THR A 11 13.44 -8.17 7.66
CA THR A 11 13.51 -8.88 8.94
C THR A 11 12.10 -9.01 9.49
N ILE A 12 11.74 -10.20 9.91
CA ILE A 12 10.44 -10.55 10.47
C ILE A 12 10.55 -11.02 11.91
N GLU A 13 9.49 -10.87 12.70
CA GLU A 13 9.51 -11.22 14.14
C GLU A 13 9.91 -12.67 14.41
N SER A 14 9.54 -13.62 13.53
CA SER A 14 9.85 -15.04 13.70
C SER A 14 11.34 -15.38 13.55
N GLU A 15 12.19 -14.44 13.21
CA GLU A 15 13.64 -14.62 13.15
C GLU A 15 14.30 -14.45 14.54
N PHE A 16 13.56 -13.91 15.50
CA PHE A 16 14.04 -13.74 16.87
C PHE A 16 13.51 -14.86 17.77
N ASP A 17 14.23 -15.14 18.85
CA ASP A 17 13.69 -16.01 19.90
C ASP A 17 12.38 -15.41 20.44
N ALA A 18 11.32 -16.22 20.43
CA ALA A 18 9.96 -15.74 20.71
C ALA A 18 9.82 -15.18 22.13
N GLU A 19 10.47 -15.79 23.14
CA GLU A 19 10.39 -15.31 24.53
C GLU A 19 11.23 -14.05 24.73
N VAL A 20 12.39 -13.95 24.08
CA VAL A 20 13.21 -12.74 24.09
C VAL A 20 12.45 -11.60 23.42
N TYR A 21 11.98 -11.79 22.20
CA TYR A 21 11.27 -10.75 21.42
C TYR A 21 9.99 -10.27 22.11
N LYS A 22 9.23 -11.18 22.70
CA LYS A 22 8.00 -10.84 23.44
C LYS A 22 8.25 -9.87 24.59
N ASN A 23 9.40 -10.00 25.29
CA ASN A 23 9.73 -9.21 26.46
C ASN A 23 10.44 -7.87 26.13
N LEU A 24 10.82 -7.63 24.87
CA LEU A 24 11.38 -6.35 24.45
C LEU A 24 10.32 -5.24 24.53
N SER A 25 10.76 -4.05 24.88
CA SER A 25 9.94 -2.83 24.75
C SER A 25 9.61 -2.55 23.27
N PRO A 26 8.57 -1.75 22.96
CA PRO A 26 8.26 -1.39 21.58
C PRO A 26 9.45 -0.80 20.82
N LEU A 27 10.22 0.08 21.43
CA LEU A 27 11.40 0.69 20.79
C LEU A 27 12.51 -0.33 20.51
N GLU A 28 12.76 -1.25 21.44
CA GLU A 28 13.75 -2.32 21.24
C GLU A 28 13.34 -3.28 20.11
N LYS A 29 12.05 -3.63 20.01
CA LYS A 29 11.51 -4.41 18.87
C LYS A 29 11.74 -3.72 17.54
N TYR A 30 11.39 -2.44 17.49
CA TYR A 30 11.60 -1.60 16.32
C TYR A 30 13.07 -1.57 15.90
N HIS A 31 13.98 -1.27 16.84
CA HIS A 31 15.43 -1.25 16.57
C HIS A 31 15.97 -2.63 16.18
N SER A 32 15.47 -3.71 16.78
CA SER A 32 15.87 -5.07 16.42
C SER A 32 15.56 -5.39 14.96
N LEU A 33 14.37 -5.01 14.49
CA LEU A 33 13.98 -5.21 13.09
C LEU A 33 14.78 -4.32 12.14
N LEU A 34 14.88 -3.02 12.43
CA LEU A 34 15.59 -2.06 11.60
C LEU A 34 17.08 -2.41 11.48
N PHE A 35 17.76 -2.58 12.60
CA PHE A 35 19.20 -2.79 12.61
C PHE A 35 19.58 -4.15 12.03
N SER A 36 18.80 -5.20 12.32
CA SER A 36 18.99 -6.51 11.71
C SER A 36 18.83 -6.47 10.18
N SER A 37 17.87 -5.71 9.67
CA SER A 37 17.68 -5.55 8.21
C SER A 37 18.89 -4.88 7.57
N VAL A 38 19.44 -3.84 8.20
CA VAL A 38 20.62 -3.12 7.71
C VAL A 38 21.87 -4.01 7.77
N ASP A 39 22.11 -4.70 8.88
CA ASP A 39 23.29 -5.55 9.04
C ASP A 39 23.29 -6.73 8.07
N LYS A 40 22.15 -7.37 7.87
CA LYS A 40 21.99 -8.47 6.89
C LYS A 40 22.18 -7.98 5.46
N LEU A 41 21.65 -6.79 5.11
CA LEU A 41 21.89 -6.18 3.81
C LEU A 41 23.39 -5.95 3.57
N PHE A 42 24.09 -5.38 4.55
CA PHE A 42 25.53 -5.16 4.44
C PHE A 42 26.31 -6.49 4.34
N GLY A 43 25.96 -7.48 5.15
CA GLY A 43 26.52 -8.83 5.01
C GLY A 43 26.32 -9.44 3.62
N PHE A 44 25.12 -9.27 3.03
CA PHE A 44 24.82 -9.69 1.65
C PHE A 44 25.71 -9.00 0.63
N LEU A 45 26.04 -7.73 0.84
CA LEU A 45 26.94 -6.95 -0.01
C LEU A 45 28.44 -7.22 0.28
N GLY A 46 28.75 -8.03 1.29
CA GLY A 46 30.14 -8.33 1.69
C GLY A 46 30.82 -7.20 2.46
N THR A 47 30.02 -6.41 3.18
CA THR A 47 30.48 -5.25 3.96
C THR A 47 29.92 -5.28 5.38
N ASP A 48 30.25 -4.28 6.17
CA ASP A 48 29.71 -4.01 7.50
C ASP A 48 29.54 -2.49 7.69
N ARG A 49 28.96 -2.08 8.82
CA ARG A 49 28.69 -0.66 9.12
C ARG A 49 29.94 0.20 9.06
N GLU A 50 31.05 -0.27 9.62
CA GLU A 50 32.29 0.51 9.71
C GLU A 50 32.94 0.73 8.34
N LYS A 51 32.94 -0.30 7.48
CA LYS A 51 33.52 -0.20 6.13
C LYS A 51 32.71 0.70 5.21
N ILE A 52 31.37 0.63 5.27
CA ILE A 52 30.50 1.36 4.35
C ILE A 52 30.23 2.79 4.80
N LYS A 53 30.26 3.07 6.12
CA LYS A 53 29.96 4.35 6.74
C LYS A 53 30.65 5.55 6.06
N PRO A 54 31.96 5.51 5.71
CA PRO A 54 32.63 6.65 5.04
C PRO A 54 32.07 7.00 3.65
N TYR A 55 31.25 6.14 3.07
CA TYR A 55 30.70 6.29 1.72
C TYR A 55 29.20 6.60 1.73
N LEU A 56 28.48 6.31 2.82
CA LEU A 56 27.08 6.66 2.96
C LEU A 56 26.95 8.19 2.95
N THR A 57 26.02 8.70 2.16
CA THR A 57 25.72 10.12 2.06
C THR A 57 24.37 10.47 2.64
N ASP A 58 23.38 9.62 2.43
CA ASP A 58 21.99 9.85 2.77
C ASP A 58 21.35 8.63 3.45
N PHE A 59 20.43 8.91 4.36
CA PHE A 59 19.54 7.93 4.96
C PHE A 59 18.09 8.35 4.73
N VAL A 60 17.34 7.53 4.02
CA VAL A 60 15.91 7.73 3.77
C VAL A 60 15.14 6.71 4.59
N SER A 61 14.24 7.16 5.45
CA SER A 61 13.40 6.31 6.29
C SER A 61 11.92 6.57 6.04
N VAL A 62 11.09 5.63 6.45
CA VAL A 62 9.63 5.72 6.45
C VAL A 62 9.14 5.85 7.89
N GLU A 63 8.16 6.73 8.12
CA GLU A 63 7.57 6.94 9.45
C GLU A 63 6.96 5.65 10.01
N ALA A 64 7.34 5.27 11.23
CA ALA A 64 6.75 4.14 11.95
C ALA A 64 5.43 4.53 12.58
N GLN A 65 4.34 4.31 11.88
CA GLN A 65 2.99 4.76 12.27
C GLN A 65 2.48 4.12 13.56
N SER A 66 2.92 2.90 13.91
CA SER A 66 2.48 2.21 15.11
C SER A 66 3.07 2.77 16.41
N LEU A 67 4.26 3.38 16.36
CA LEU A 67 4.97 3.80 17.58
C LEU A 67 4.41 5.06 18.23
N GLY A 68 3.62 5.89 17.50
CA GLY A 68 3.08 7.12 18.06
C GLY A 68 4.18 8.01 18.64
N ARG A 69 5.24 8.23 17.88
CA ARG A 69 6.45 8.90 18.34
C ARG A 69 6.18 10.34 18.73
N GLU A 70 6.65 10.74 19.91
CA GLU A 70 6.68 12.13 20.34
C GLU A 70 8.03 12.75 19.98
N GLY A 71 8.00 13.98 19.46
CA GLY A 71 9.18 14.75 19.10
C GLY A 71 9.43 14.81 17.59
N TYR A 72 10.62 15.26 17.21
CA TYR A 72 11.07 15.41 15.83
C TYR A 72 12.39 14.65 15.61
N GLY A 73 12.74 14.45 14.33
CA GLY A 73 14.07 13.96 13.97
C GLY A 73 14.29 12.47 14.20
N PHE A 74 13.25 11.65 14.11
CA PHE A 74 13.36 10.19 14.31
C PHE A 74 14.34 9.54 13.34
N THR A 75 14.31 9.92 12.07
CA THR A 75 15.27 9.44 11.07
C THR A 75 16.70 9.78 11.47
N ILE A 76 16.93 10.97 12.03
CA ILE A 76 18.25 11.38 12.56
C ILE A 76 18.65 10.50 13.73
N LYS A 77 17.71 10.22 14.65
CA LYS A 77 17.97 9.35 15.80
C LYS A 77 18.31 7.93 15.36
N ASP A 78 17.53 7.36 14.44
CA ASP A 78 17.80 6.02 13.92
C ASP A 78 19.17 5.95 13.23
N ALA A 79 19.56 6.97 12.44
CA ALA A 79 20.88 7.06 11.85
C ALA A 79 21.98 7.10 12.92
N ASN A 80 21.81 7.91 13.97
CA ASN A 80 22.76 8.02 15.05
C ASN A 80 22.88 6.71 15.86
N ASP A 81 21.77 6.05 16.16
CA ASP A 81 21.72 4.79 16.91
C ASP A 81 22.36 3.63 16.09
N MET A 82 22.33 3.71 14.76
CA MET A 82 23.09 2.82 13.87
C MET A 82 24.58 3.20 13.73
N GLY A 83 25.01 4.33 14.30
CA GLY A 83 26.37 4.85 14.20
C GLY A 83 26.66 5.67 12.95
N PHE A 84 25.63 6.14 12.23
CA PHE A 84 25.73 6.88 10.96
C PHE A 84 25.54 8.40 11.12
N GLY A 85 26.21 9.01 12.08
CA GLY A 85 26.16 10.47 12.22
C GLY A 85 26.68 11.21 10.97
N GLY A 86 26.06 12.35 10.64
CA GLY A 86 26.48 13.22 9.56
C GLY A 86 25.86 12.95 8.19
N LEU A 87 24.94 11.99 8.08
CA LEU A 87 24.16 11.76 6.86
C LEU A 87 23.09 12.83 6.66
N ALA A 88 22.75 13.13 5.39
CA ALA A 88 21.49 13.77 5.08
C ALA A 88 20.35 12.79 5.40
N CYS A 89 19.40 13.22 6.23
CA CYS A 89 18.31 12.37 6.70
C CYS A 89 16.98 12.83 6.12
N HIS A 90 16.25 11.90 5.52
CA HIS A 90 14.96 12.14 4.88
C HIS A 90 13.90 11.23 5.49
N ASN A 91 12.74 11.79 5.82
CA ASN A 91 11.61 11.04 6.32
C ASN A 91 10.46 11.08 5.31
N VAL A 92 9.87 9.92 5.00
CA VAL A 92 8.76 9.79 4.06
C VAL A 92 7.53 9.24 4.79
N ASP A 93 6.43 9.98 4.69
CA ASP A 93 5.12 9.55 5.17
C ASP A 93 4.06 9.74 4.07
N LEU A 94 3.75 8.65 3.39
CA LEU A 94 2.72 8.53 2.37
C LEU A 94 1.78 7.34 2.68
N GLY A 95 1.62 7.00 3.97
CA GLY A 95 0.90 5.79 4.37
C GLY A 95 1.49 4.54 3.71
N GLY A 96 0.67 3.61 3.23
CA GLY A 96 1.16 2.39 2.56
C GLY A 96 1.91 2.61 1.24
N ALA A 97 1.90 3.83 0.67
CA ALA A 97 2.72 4.20 -0.48
C ALA A 97 4.15 4.64 -0.11
N SER A 98 4.49 4.67 1.19
CA SER A 98 5.74 5.27 1.69
C SER A 98 7.01 4.57 1.20
N VAL A 99 7.02 3.25 1.05
CA VAL A 99 8.21 2.54 0.53
C VAL A 99 8.52 2.97 -0.90
N GLY A 100 7.50 3.08 -1.76
CA GLY A 100 7.67 3.64 -3.11
C GLY A 100 8.14 5.10 -3.07
N GLY A 101 7.58 5.92 -2.17
CA GLY A 101 8.03 7.30 -1.95
C GLY A 101 9.49 7.39 -1.52
N ALA A 102 9.94 6.52 -0.60
CA ALA A 102 11.34 6.48 -0.14
C ALA A 102 12.31 6.04 -1.27
N LEU A 103 11.89 5.08 -2.09
CA LEU A 103 12.66 4.68 -3.28
C LEU A 103 12.71 5.81 -4.33
N GLN A 104 11.63 6.58 -4.50
CA GLN A 104 11.61 7.74 -5.38
C GLN A 104 12.55 8.84 -4.87
N GLU A 105 12.57 9.11 -3.57
CA GLU A 105 13.50 10.06 -2.96
C GLU A 105 14.94 9.64 -3.21
N ALA A 106 15.31 8.39 -2.90
CA ALA A 106 16.64 7.85 -3.16
C ALA A 106 17.01 7.88 -4.67
N HIS A 107 16.05 7.56 -5.55
CA HIS A 107 16.24 7.69 -7.00
C HIS A 107 16.56 9.15 -7.40
N THR A 108 15.85 10.11 -6.86
CA THR A 108 16.05 11.54 -7.14
C THR A 108 17.41 12.01 -6.64
N ILE A 109 17.80 11.64 -5.42
CA ILE A 109 19.10 11.98 -4.82
C ILE A 109 20.25 11.47 -5.70
N VAL A 110 20.24 10.18 -6.07
CA VAL A 110 21.31 9.59 -6.88
C VAL A 110 21.34 10.14 -8.31
N LYS A 111 20.16 10.46 -8.87
CA LYS A 111 20.07 11.07 -10.20
C LYS A 111 20.65 12.48 -10.23
N ALA A 112 20.47 13.25 -9.16
CA ALA A 112 21.04 14.58 -8.99
C ALA A 112 22.52 14.54 -8.61
N ASN A 113 22.96 13.54 -7.82
CA ASN A 113 24.33 13.37 -7.38
C ASN A 113 24.83 11.93 -7.61
N PRO A 114 25.59 11.66 -8.69
CA PRO A 114 26.10 10.32 -8.98
C PRO A 114 27.08 9.76 -7.93
N TYR A 115 27.53 10.57 -6.99
CA TYR A 115 28.39 10.16 -5.88
C TYR A 115 27.60 9.73 -4.64
N ALA A 116 26.28 9.88 -4.66
CA ALA A 116 25.44 9.50 -3.54
C ALA A 116 25.38 7.97 -3.33
N VAL A 117 25.38 7.57 -2.08
CA VAL A 117 25.14 6.21 -1.60
C VAL A 117 24.05 6.31 -0.55
N VAL A 118 22.85 5.93 -0.91
CA VAL A 118 21.62 6.14 -0.14
C VAL A 118 21.20 4.83 0.53
N LEU A 119 21.20 4.81 1.84
CA LEU A 119 20.58 3.75 2.62
C LEU A 119 19.08 4.06 2.76
N VAL A 120 18.22 3.18 2.30
CA VAL A 120 16.77 3.24 2.53
C VAL A 120 16.42 2.13 3.50
N ALA A 121 15.97 2.45 4.71
CA ALA A 121 15.60 1.45 5.69
C ALA A 121 14.54 1.97 6.67
N ALA A 122 13.66 1.09 7.09
CA ALA A 122 12.62 1.37 8.09
C ALA A 122 12.13 0.09 8.76
N ALA A 123 11.44 0.24 9.88
CA ALA A 123 10.68 -0.82 10.53
C ALA A 123 9.33 -0.27 11.03
N ASP A 124 8.38 -1.15 11.26
CA ASP A 124 7.15 -0.83 12.01
C ASP A 124 6.67 -2.08 12.76
N ILE A 125 5.98 -1.88 13.90
CA ILE A 125 5.65 -2.95 14.84
C ILE A 125 4.16 -2.97 15.22
N PRO A 126 3.24 -2.86 14.27
CA PRO A 126 1.80 -2.72 14.56
C PRO A 126 1.22 -3.94 15.29
N LYS A 127 1.70 -5.17 15.00
CA LYS A 127 1.26 -6.37 15.70
C LYS A 127 1.64 -6.35 17.19
N SER A 128 2.81 -5.82 17.51
CA SER A 128 3.26 -5.68 18.89
C SER A 128 2.56 -4.57 19.66
N VAL A 129 2.09 -3.52 18.98
CA VAL A 129 1.51 -2.31 19.59
C VAL A 129 -0.01 -2.35 19.59
N PHE A 130 -0.65 -2.69 18.46
CA PHE A 130 -2.11 -2.68 18.35
C PHE A 130 -2.74 -3.93 18.95
N LYS A 131 -2.98 -3.90 20.26
CA LYS A 131 -3.53 -5.05 21.02
C LYS A 131 -4.91 -4.79 21.60
N GLN A 132 -5.33 -3.53 21.66
CA GLN A 132 -6.57 -3.12 22.30
C GLN A 132 -7.53 -2.45 21.32
N VAL A 133 -8.80 -2.40 21.70
CA VAL A 133 -9.85 -1.71 20.92
C VAL A 133 -9.54 -0.22 20.72
N SER A 134 -8.92 0.43 21.71
CA SER A 134 -8.46 1.83 21.62
C SER A 134 -7.46 2.05 20.48
N ASP A 135 -6.63 1.06 20.17
CA ASP A 135 -5.64 1.16 19.10
C ASP A 135 -6.30 1.14 17.73
N LEU A 136 -7.38 0.34 17.58
CA LEU A 136 -8.18 0.33 16.34
C LEU A 136 -8.93 1.66 16.15
N LYS A 137 -9.41 2.30 17.23
CA LYS A 137 -9.96 3.65 17.16
C LYS A 137 -8.93 4.66 16.67
N ARG A 138 -7.70 4.59 17.18
CA ARG A 138 -6.60 5.47 16.74
C ARG A 138 -6.33 5.29 15.26
N LEU A 139 -6.25 4.04 14.78
CA LEU A 139 -6.06 3.76 13.37
C LEU A 139 -7.20 4.31 12.50
N THR A 140 -8.46 4.13 12.94
CA THR A 140 -9.61 4.72 12.23
C THR A 140 -9.51 6.25 12.18
N ALA A 141 -9.12 6.91 13.29
CA ALA A 141 -8.98 8.36 13.35
C ALA A 141 -7.88 8.94 12.45
N THR A 142 -6.90 8.12 12.02
CA THR A 142 -5.87 8.57 11.06
C THR A 142 -6.35 8.62 9.62
N VAL A 143 -7.43 7.92 9.27
CA VAL A 143 -7.91 7.78 7.88
C VAL A 143 -9.34 8.24 7.67
N CYS A 144 -10.10 8.53 8.73
CA CYS A 144 -11.47 9.00 8.66
C CYS A 144 -11.59 10.44 9.17
N HIS A 145 -12.29 11.30 8.40
CA HIS A 145 -12.51 12.69 8.82
C HIS A 145 -13.40 12.76 10.07
N LYS A 146 -12.96 13.52 11.06
CA LYS A 146 -13.61 13.62 12.38
C LYS A 146 -15.05 14.15 12.34
N ASP A 147 -15.37 15.04 11.39
CA ASP A 147 -16.68 15.70 11.30
C ASP A 147 -17.57 15.11 10.19
N TRP A 148 -16.99 14.52 9.14
CA TRP A 148 -17.73 14.09 7.94
C TRP A 148 -17.85 12.58 7.76
N GLU A 149 -17.01 11.80 8.46
CA GLU A 149 -17.00 10.34 8.30
C GLU A 149 -17.16 9.62 9.64
N MET A 150 -16.39 9.97 10.67
CA MET A 150 -16.45 9.32 11.99
C MET A 150 -17.84 9.40 12.65
N PRO A 151 -18.60 10.52 12.60
CA PRO A 151 -19.91 10.63 13.25
C PRO A 151 -20.95 9.64 12.71
N TYR A 152 -20.73 9.12 11.51
CA TYR A 152 -21.61 8.15 10.83
C TYR A 152 -21.14 6.70 11.00
N GLY A 153 -20.08 6.48 11.77
CA GLY A 153 -19.53 5.16 12.05
C GLY A 153 -18.59 4.64 10.95
N ALA A 154 -17.98 5.52 10.17
CA ALA A 154 -16.96 5.09 9.21
C ALA A 154 -15.81 4.36 9.89
N THR A 155 -15.33 3.33 9.23
CA THR A 155 -14.13 2.56 9.62
C THR A 155 -13.22 2.43 8.42
N LEU A 156 -11.93 2.17 8.63
CA LEU A 156 -11.00 1.91 7.53
C LEU A 156 -11.54 0.84 6.56
N ILE A 157 -12.01 -0.29 7.08
CA ILE A 157 -12.56 -1.38 6.27
C ILE A 157 -13.83 -0.93 5.54
N GLY A 158 -14.70 -0.16 6.22
CA GLY A 158 -15.95 0.36 5.64
C GLY A 158 -15.72 1.31 4.48
N LEU A 159 -14.73 2.21 4.58
CA LEU A 159 -14.40 3.14 3.51
C LEU A 159 -13.83 2.42 2.28
N TYR A 160 -12.92 1.45 2.47
CA TYR A 160 -12.47 0.59 1.36
C TYR A 160 -13.60 -0.27 0.78
N SER A 161 -14.56 -0.70 1.62
CA SER A 161 -15.72 -1.43 1.13
C SER A 161 -16.61 -0.56 0.26
N LEU A 162 -16.83 0.72 0.60
CA LEU A 162 -17.56 1.66 -0.26
C LEU A 162 -16.91 1.80 -1.65
N LEU A 163 -15.58 1.92 -1.71
CA LEU A 163 -14.84 1.96 -2.98
C LEU A 163 -15.04 0.68 -3.79
N CYS A 164 -14.90 -0.46 -3.14
CA CYS A 164 -15.04 -1.77 -3.80
C CYS A 164 -16.47 -2.02 -4.29
N GLU A 165 -17.49 -1.72 -3.48
CA GLU A 165 -18.91 -1.85 -3.82
C GLU A 165 -19.25 -0.99 -5.06
N ARG A 166 -18.70 0.24 -5.12
CA ARG A 166 -18.87 1.09 -6.28
C ARG A 166 -18.21 0.52 -7.53
N MET A 167 -16.95 0.08 -7.42
CA MET A 167 -16.25 -0.59 -8.52
C MET A 167 -17.02 -1.82 -9.01
N MET A 168 -17.49 -2.68 -8.11
CA MET A 168 -18.26 -3.88 -8.45
C MET A 168 -19.54 -3.52 -9.20
N PHE A 169 -20.26 -2.51 -8.73
CA PHE A 169 -21.49 -2.04 -9.38
C PHE A 169 -21.24 -1.53 -10.81
N ASP A 170 -20.18 -0.70 -10.99
CA ASP A 170 -19.88 -0.09 -12.28
C ASP A 170 -19.35 -1.09 -13.31
N THR A 171 -18.71 -2.18 -12.88
CA THR A 171 -17.84 -2.99 -13.76
C THR A 171 -18.25 -4.46 -13.84
N GLY A 172 -19.19 -4.91 -13.00
CA GLY A 172 -19.63 -6.30 -12.96
C GLY A 172 -18.61 -7.26 -12.30
N VAL A 173 -17.61 -6.75 -11.56
CA VAL A 173 -16.81 -7.55 -10.64
C VAL A 173 -17.73 -8.10 -9.54
N THR A 174 -17.55 -9.35 -9.14
CA THR A 174 -18.43 -10.06 -8.21
C THR A 174 -17.73 -10.45 -6.91
N SER A 175 -18.48 -10.79 -5.88
CA SER A 175 -17.92 -11.34 -4.63
C SER A 175 -17.14 -12.64 -4.87
N ASP A 176 -17.58 -13.45 -5.83
CA ASP A 176 -16.86 -14.66 -6.23
C ASP A 176 -15.47 -14.34 -6.85
N ASP A 177 -15.36 -13.25 -7.61
CA ASP A 177 -14.05 -12.77 -8.08
C ASP A 177 -13.12 -12.46 -6.91
N LEU A 178 -13.62 -11.74 -5.88
CA LEU A 178 -12.81 -11.40 -4.69
C LEU A 178 -12.38 -12.66 -3.93
N GLU A 179 -13.27 -13.63 -3.75
CA GLU A 179 -12.98 -14.88 -3.07
C GLU A 179 -11.89 -15.69 -3.78
N GLU A 180 -12.02 -15.89 -5.09
CA GLU A 180 -11.07 -16.67 -5.89
C GLU A 180 -9.69 -15.98 -5.97
N ILE A 181 -9.62 -14.66 -6.08
CA ILE A 181 -8.36 -13.90 -6.02
C ILE A 181 -7.70 -14.07 -4.65
N THR A 182 -8.48 -13.98 -3.58
CA THR A 182 -7.97 -14.17 -2.21
C THR A 182 -7.38 -15.57 -2.02
N LYS A 183 -8.04 -16.62 -2.53
CA LYS A 183 -7.55 -18.00 -2.52
C LYS A 183 -6.26 -18.15 -3.32
N GLN A 184 -6.18 -17.52 -4.49
CA GLN A 184 -5.00 -17.53 -5.33
C GLN A 184 -3.78 -16.95 -4.60
N PHE A 185 -3.92 -15.79 -3.96
CA PHE A 185 -2.80 -15.18 -3.22
C PHE A 185 -2.43 -15.98 -1.97
N ARG A 186 -3.42 -16.58 -1.29
CA ARG A 186 -3.16 -17.49 -0.18
C ARG A 186 -2.33 -18.70 -0.61
N SER A 187 -2.64 -19.32 -1.74
CA SER A 187 -1.90 -20.49 -2.24
C SER A 187 -0.42 -20.21 -2.51
N LEU A 188 -0.08 -18.99 -2.94
CA LEU A 188 1.30 -18.55 -3.10
C LEU A 188 2.03 -18.39 -1.76
N ALA A 189 1.35 -17.86 -0.76
CA ALA A 189 1.92 -17.68 0.58
C ALA A 189 2.09 -19.00 1.35
N GLU A 190 1.23 -20.00 1.12
CA GLU A 190 1.33 -21.31 1.77
C GLU A 190 2.66 -22.02 1.50
N THR A 191 3.30 -21.72 0.38
CA THR A 191 4.61 -22.26 -0.01
C THR A 191 5.78 -21.38 0.43
N ASN A 192 5.54 -20.16 0.91
CA ASN A 192 6.57 -19.21 1.30
C ASN A 192 6.88 -19.31 2.81
N PRO A 193 8.05 -19.88 3.22
CA PRO A 193 8.38 -20.10 4.62
C PRO A 193 8.42 -18.82 5.49
N ARG A 194 8.59 -17.66 4.87
CA ARG A 194 8.60 -16.36 5.56
C ARG A 194 7.24 -15.68 5.61
N ALA A 195 6.24 -16.24 4.92
CA ALA A 195 4.89 -15.69 4.94
C ALA A 195 4.21 -15.97 6.30
N PHE A 196 3.49 -14.97 6.82
CA PHE A 196 2.67 -15.15 8.01
C PHE A 196 1.64 -16.29 7.85
N GLN A 197 1.19 -16.52 6.61
CA GLN A 197 0.25 -17.58 6.25
C GLN A 197 0.92 -18.86 5.72
N TYR A 198 2.22 -19.03 5.95
CA TYR A 198 2.94 -20.25 5.59
C TYR A 198 2.27 -21.50 6.16
N GLN A 199 2.02 -22.50 5.31
CA GLN A 199 1.34 -23.76 5.67
C GLN A 199 -0.02 -23.59 6.38
N LYS A 200 -0.70 -22.44 6.17
CA LYS A 200 -2.03 -22.18 6.70
C LYS A 200 -3.05 -22.08 5.55
N PRO A 201 -3.70 -23.18 5.17
CA PRO A 201 -4.65 -23.17 4.06
C PRO A 201 -5.84 -22.26 4.34
N MET A 202 -6.50 -21.83 3.26
CA MET A 202 -7.70 -20.99 3.34
C MET A 202 -8.83 -21.72 4.07
N VAL A 203 -9.44 -21.02 5.02
CA VAL A 203 -10.62 -21.51 5.74
C VAL A 203 -11.88 -20.90 5.10
N GLU A 204 -12.62 -21.70 4.33
CA GLU A 204 -13.83 -21.26 3.59
C GLU A 204 -14.84 -20.52 4.46
N LYS A 205 -15.08 -20.99 5.69
CA LYS A 205 -16.01 -20.34 6.63
C LYS A 205 -15.59 -18.91 6.98
N GLN A 206 -14.28 -18.64 7.05
CA GLN A 206 -13.78 -17.29 7.31
C GLN A 206 -13.95 -16.38 6.08
N LEU A 207 -13.75 -16.93 4.88
CA LEU A 207 -13.93 -16.24 3.63
C LEU A 207 -15.38 -15.78 3.42
N LYS A 208 -16.34 -16.58 3.84
CA LYS A 208 -17.79 -16.28 3.73
C LYS A 208 -18.35 -15.42 4.87
N LYS A 209 -17.56 -15.07 5.89
CA LYS A 209 -18.01 -14.27 7.03
C LYS A 209 -17.65 -12.79 6.85
N PRO A 210 -18.61 -11.92 6.49
CA PRO A 210 -18.33 -10.53 6.25
C PRO A 210 -17.96 -9.77 7.54
N LEU A 211 -17.02 -8.85 7.45
CA LEU A 211 -16.71 -7.84 8.46
C LEU A 211 -17.31 -6.48 8.12
N SER A 212 -17.26 -6.12 6.84
CA SER A 212 -17.81 -4.86 6.34
C SER A 212 -18.10 -5.01 4.85
N GLY A 213 -19.37 -4.86 4.46
CA GLY A 213 -19.83 -5.01 3.09
C GLY A 213 -19.34 -6.30 2.45
N VAL A 214 -18.51 -6.18 1.43
CA VAL A 214 -17.98 -7.33 0.68
C VAL A 214 -16.75 -7.98 1.31
N TYR A 215 -16.11 -7.33 2.28
CA TYR A 215 -14.86 -7.83 2.83
C TYR A 215 -15.04 -8.75 4.03
N SER A 216 -14.36 -9.87 3.98
CA SER A 216 -14.11 -10.80 5.09
C SER A 216 -12.65 -10.73 5.55
N THR A 217 -12.32 -11.32 6.70
CA THR A 217 -10.96 -11.28 7.27
C THR A 217 -9.86 -11.69 6.28
N PRO A 218 -9.98 -12.79 5.49
CA PRO A 218 -8.91 -13.16 4.55
C PRO A 218 -8.71 -12.20 3.37
N MET A 219 -9.66 -11.32 3.11
CA MET A 219 -9.63 -10.33 2.03
C MET A 219 -8.94 -9.02 2.43
N ILE A 220 -8.44 -8.95 3.65
CA ILE A 220 -7.82 -7.77 4.28
C ILE A 220 -6.37 -8.10 4.62
N ALA A 221 -5.45 -7.16 4.40
CA ALA A 221 -4.04 -7.33 4.76
C ALA A 221 -3.89 -7.76 6.22
N ILE A 222 -2.97 -8.68 6.45
CA ILE A 222 -2.58 -9.10 7.80
C ILE A 222 -1.89 -7.96 8.54
N VAL A 223 -1.66 -8.13 9.84
CA VAL A 223 -0.89 -7.18 10.66
C VAL A 223 0.29 -7.93 11.26
N THR A 224 1.51 -7.50 10.89
CA THR A 224 2.77 -8.10 11.36
C THR A 224 3.76 -7.03 11.79
N ASP A 225 4.80 -7.41 12.52
CA ASP A 225 5.98 -6.57 12.75
C ASP A 225 7.00 -6.85 11.65
N HIS A 226 7.56 -5.83 11.03
CA HIS A 226 8.43 -5.98 9.87
C HIS A 226 9.48 -4.87 9.82
N GLY A 227 10.65 -5.19 9.31
CA GLY A 227 11.72 -4.24 8.98
C GLY A 227 12.29 -4.51 7.61
N PHE A 228 12.85 -3.51 6.95
CA PHE A 228 13.53 -3.67 5.67
C PHE A 228 14.71 -2.72 5.51
N ALA A 229 15.61 -3.07 4.59
CA ALA A 229 16.70 -2.20 4.15
C ALA A 229 17.05 -2.48 2.69
N THR A 230 17.46 -1.42 1.97
CA THR A 230 18.03 -1.49 0.62
C THR A 230 19.07 -0.40 0.42
N LEU A 231 20.00 -0.58 -0.52
CA LEU A 231 21.03 0.38 -0.87
C LEU A 231 20.90 0.81 -2.32
N ILE A 232 20.78 2.14 -2.55
CA ILE A 232 20.65 2.73 -3.88
C ILE A 232 21.82 3.66 -4.13
N THR A 233 22.45 3.55 -5.31
CA THR A 233 23.60 4.37 -5.71
C THR A 233 23.70 4.43 -7.25
N SER A 234 24.80 4.94 -7.79
CA SER A 234 25.11 4.91 -9.21
C SER A 234 26.02 3.72 -9.57
N GLU A 235 26.08 3.35 -10.85
CA GLU A 235 27.06 2.38 -11.34
C GLU A 235 28.49 2.83 -11.06
N PHE A 236 28.76 4.15 -11.20
CA PHE A 236 30.05 4.74 -10.90
C PHE A 236 30.47 4.50 -9.43
N MET A 237 29.57 4.78 -8.49
CA MET A 237 29.86 4.56 -7.07
C MET A 237 29.93 3.09 -6.71
N LYS A 238 29.07 2.23 -7.30
CA LYS A 238 29.20 0.78 -7.15
C LYS A 238 30.60 0.30 -7.51
N GLN A 239 31.12 0.72 -8.69
CA GLN A 239 32.48 0.34 -9.13
C GLN A 239 33.53 0.87 -8.15
N LYS A 240 33.43 2.10 -7.70
CA LYS A 240 34.32 2.68 -6.70
C LYS A 240 34.33 1.92 -5.38
N LEU A 241 33.14 1.47 -4.89
CA LEU A 241 33.03 0.64 -3.69
C LEU A 241 33.68 -0.72 -3.87
N ILE A 242 33.58 -1.33 -5.06
CA ILE A 242 34.27 -2.58 -5.42
C ILE A 242 35.80 -2.36 -5.45
N ASP A 243 36.29 -1.35 -6.12
CA ASP A 243 37.72 -1.05 -6.26
C ASP A 243 38.36 -0.78 -4.89
N LYS A 244 37.61 -0.17 -3.98
CA LYS A 244 38.02 0.06 -2.58
C LYS A 244 37.80 -1.14 -1.67
N LYS A 245 37.30 -2.28 -2.18
CA LYS A 245 36.99 -3.50 -1.42
C LYS A 245 36.00 -3.26 -0.28
N VAL A 246 35.11 -2.28 -0.45
CA VAL A 246 34.05 -1.98 0.52
C VAL A 246 32.89 -2.96 0.33
N ILE A 247 32.54 -3.31 -0.91
CA ILE A 247 31.55 -4.34 -1.24
C ILE A 247 32.19 -5.44 -2.09
N LYS A 248 31.55 -6.60 -2.15
CA LYS A 248 32.03 -7.76 -2.92
C LYS A 248 32.07 -7.46 -4.42
N ALA A 249 33.05 -8.04 -5.11
CA ALA A 249 33.30 -7.77 -6.53
C ALA A 249 32.16 -8.24 -7.47
N ASP A 250 31.42 -9.28 -7.07
CA ASP A 250 30.31 -9.87 -7.81
C ASP A 250 28.94 -9.30 -7.41
N ALA A 251 28.90 -8.16 -6.71
CA ALA A 251 27.66 -7.52 -6.32
C ALA A 251 26.78 -7.22 -7.54
N LYS A 252 25.58 -7.85 -7.57
CA LYS A 252 24.58 -7.63 -8.63
C LYS A 252 23.84 -6.32 -8.43
N HIS A 253 23.03 -5.92 -9.38
CA HIS A 253 22.12 -4.77 -9.28
C HIS A 253 20.98 -4.87 -10.28
N ILE A 254 19.95 -4.05 -10.05
CA ILE A 254 18.94 -3.67 -11.04
C ILE A 254 18.88 -2.15 -11.12
N TYR A 255 18.41 -1.63 -12.27
CA TYR A 255 18.23 -0.20 -12.46
C TYR A 255 16.88 0.24 -11.93
N VAL A 256 16.84 1.39 -11.25
CA VAL A 256 15.61 2.10 -10.93
C VAL A 256 15.36 3.09 -12.06
N ILE A 257 14.56 2.71 -13.04
CA ILE A 257 14.43 3.42 -14.32
C ILE A 257 13.36 4.50 -14.32
N GLY A 258 12.40 4.44 -13.40
CA GLY A 258 11.32 5.41 -13.32
C GLY A 258 10.62 5.37 -12.00
N SER A 259 10.07 6.51 -11.62
CA SER A 259 9.30 6.68 -10.39
C SER A 259 8.20 7.71 -10.60
N GLY A 260 7.09 7.53 -9.88
CA GLY A 260 6.00 8.48 -9.85
C GLY A 260 5.12 8.26 -8.64
N HIS A 261 4.65 9.35 -8.05
CA HIS A 261 3.57 9.29 -7.08
C HIS A 261 2.49 10.33 -7.41
N SER A 262 1.30 10.11 -6.93
CA SER A 262 0.19 11.03 -7.06
C SER A 262 -0.69 10.95 -5.83
N ALA A 263 -1.13 12.10 -5.33
CA ALA A 263 -2.10 12.22 -4.27
C ALA A 263 -3.40 12.80 -4.83
N HIS A 264 -4.52 12.42 -4.22
CA HIS A 264 -5.81 13.06 -4.39
C HIS A 264 -6.22 13.72 -3.05
N ALA A 265 -7.47 13.56 -2.64
CA ALA A 265 -7.96 14.04 -1.37
C ALA A 265 -7.55 13.13 -0.22
N GLU A 266 -7.33 13.70 0.95
CA GLU A 266 -6.97 12.97 2.16
C GLU A 266 -8.07 11.98 2.57
N TYR A 267 -9.34 12.43 2.53
CA TYR A 267 -10.50 11.64 2.96
C TYR A 267 -11.36 11.20 1.79
N LEU A 268 -12.04 10.05 1.95
CA LEU A 268 -12.80 9.43 0.87
C LEU A 268 -13.85 10.37 0.28
N ILE A 269 -14.65 11.03 1.13
CA ILE A 269 -15.75 11.90 0.67
C ILE A 269 -15.29 13.21 0.02
N GLN A 270 -14.01 13.53 0.10
CA GLN A 270 -13.43 14.67 -0.62
C GLN A 270 -13.11 14.32 -2.08
N LYS A 271 -13.12 13.04 -2.45
CA LYS A 271 -12.82 12.58 -3.81
C LYS A 271 -14.05 12.67 -4.69
N LYS A 272 -14.03 13.56 -5.67
CA LYS A 272 -15.09 13.62 -6.66
C LYS A 272 -15.19 12.30 -7.44
N ASP A 273 -16.39 11.72 -7.49
CA ASP A 273 -16.69 10.46 -8.18
C ASP A 273 -15.82 9.27 -7.69
N LEU A 274 -15.29 9.32 -6.46
CA LEU A 274 -14.40 8.30 -5.88
C LEU A 274 -13.16 7.99 -6.74
N LYS A 275 -12.65 8.95 -7.50
CA LYS A 275 -11.50 8.75 -8.38
C LYS A 275 -10.22 8.44 -7.61
N SER A 276 -9.43 7.53 -8.16
CA SER A 276 -8.13 7.12 -7.63
C SER A 276 -6.97 7.89 -8.27
N PRO A 277 -5.92 8.24 -7.53
CA PRO A 277 -4.68 8.79 -8.08
C PRO A 277 -3.74 7.74 -8.70
N ALA A 278 -4.06 6.44 -8.60
CA ALA A 278 -3.20 5.33 -9.03
C ALA A 278 -2.77 5.43 -10.51
N GLY A 279 -3.72 5.71 -11.39
CA GLY A 279 -3.42 5.88 -12.82
C GLY A 279 -2.42 7.00 -13.10
N LEU A 280 -2.51 8.12 -12.38
CA LEU A 280 -1.57 9.24 -12.50
C LEU A 280 -0.18 8.91 -11.97
N ALA A 281 -0.09 8.15 -10.87
CA ALA A 281 1.19 7.68 -10.34
C ALA A 281 1.92 6.79 -11.35
N CYS A 282 1.21 5.84 -11.95
CA CYS A 282 1.75 4.98 -13.00
C CYS A 282 2.17 5.78 -14.25
N GLU A 283 1.36 6.72 -14.70
CA GLU A 283 1.67 7.57 -15.85
C GLU A 283 2.98 8.36 -15.64
N ARG A 284 3.16 8.95 -14.45
CA ARG A 284 4.39 9.66 -14.09
C ARG A 284 5.61 8.72 -14.10
N ALA A 285 5.48 7.51 -13.55
CA ALA A 285 6.58 6.54 -13.53
C ALA A 285 6.96 6.10 -14.94
N VAL A 286 5.98 5.79 -15.79
CA VAL A 286 6.18 5.40 -17.19
C VAL A 286 6.80 6.54 -17.99
N ALA A 287 6.30 7.77 -17.83
CA ALA A 287 6.85 8.94 -18.50
C ALA A 287 8.29 9.22 -18.07
N SER A 288 8.61 9.12 -16.77
CA SER A 288 9.97 9.34 -16.26
C SER A 288 10.97 8.29 -16.76
N SER A 289 10.52 7.07 -17.03
CA SER A 289 11.36 5.98 -17.54
C SER A 289 11.48 5.93 -19.06
N GLY A 290 10.55 6.55 -19.80
CA GLY A 290 10.45 6.49 -21.24
C GLY A 290 10.03 5.14 -21.84
N ILE A 291 9.67 4.14 -21.02
CA ILE A 291 9.14 2.85 -21.49
C ILE A 291 7.65 2.94 -21.86
N ASN A 292 7.09 1.86 -22.38
CA ASN A 292 5.65 1.66 -22.52
C ASN A 292 5.17 0.65 -21.46
N ARG A 293 3.91 0.78 -20.99
CA ARG A 293 3.31 -0.15 -20.01
C ARG A 293 3.38 -1.61 -20.46
N SER A 294 3.27 -1.86 -21.77
CA SER A 294 3.37 -3.21 -22.37
C SER A 294 4.74 -3.89 -22.24
N GLU A 295 5.77 -3.14 -21.85
CA GLU A 295 7.12 -3.67 -21.61
C GLU A 295 7.30 -4.21 -20.19
N ILE A 296 6.36 -3.96 -19.30
CA ILE A 296 6.37 -4.51 -17.93
C ILE A 296 6.06 -6.00 -17.99
N ASP A 297 6.95 -6.81 -17.43
CA ASP A 297 6.88 -8.28 -17.46
C ASP A 297 6.44 -8.87 -16.12
N TYR A 298 6.57 -8.10 -15.03
CA TYR A 298 6.22 -8.49 -13.67
C TYR A 298 5.69 -7.28 -12.92
N ALA A 299 4.70 -7.47 -12.06
CA ALA A 299 4.21 -6.41 -11.20
C ALA A 299 4.00 -6.91 -9.77
N TRP A 300 4.30 -6.06 -8.82
CA TRP A 300 3.78 -6.18 -7.49
C TRP A 300 2.84 -5.01 -7.22
N ILE A 301 1.60 -5.31 -6.87
CA ILE A 301 0.52 -4.34 -6.68
C ILE A 301 0.06 -4.42 -5.23
N TYR A 302 -0.18 -3.27 -4.62
CA TYR A 302 -0.53 -3.17 -3.21
C TYR A 302 -1.90 -3.78 -2.94
N ASP A 303 -1.94 -4.89 -2.23
CA ASP A 303 -3.12 -5.69 -1.95
C ASP A 303 -3.59 -5.55 -0.50
N CYS A 304 -3.75 -4.30 -0.01
CA CYS A 304 -4.30 -4.09 1.34
C CYS A 304 -5.72 -4.65 1.50
N PHE A 305 -6.46 -4.68 0.42
CA PHE A 305 -7.75 -5.36 0.26
C PHE A 305 -7.81 -6.01 -1.11
N THR A 306 -8.46 -7.17 -1.21
CA THR A 306 -8.56 -7.89 -2.50
C THR A 306 -9.18 -7.04 -3.61
N GLY A 307 -10.17 -6.19 -3.30
CA GLY A 307 -10.77 -5.28 -4.28
C GLY A 307 -9.79 -4.19 -4.76
N MET A 308 -8.83 -3.78 -3.94
CA MET A 308 -7.88 -2.73 -4.29
C MET A 308 -6.85 -3.21 -5.32
N VAL A 309 -6.42 -4.47 -5.25
CA VAL A 309 -5.51 -4.99 -6.29
C VAL A 309 -6.16 -5.01 -7.68
N ILE A 310 -7.47 -5.29 -7.75
CA ILE A 310 -8.23 -5.19 -9.01
C ILE A 310 -8.27 -3.74 -9.49
N HIS A 311 -8.62 -2.83 -8.58
CA HIS A 311 -8.77 -1.41 -8.88
C HIS A 311 -7.46 -0.79 -9.37
N GLU A 312 -6.37 -0.94 -8.61
CA GLU A 312 -5.06 -0.38 -8.98
C GLU A 312 -4.48 -0.99 -10.24
N ALA A 313 -4.53 -2.33 -10.38
CA ALA A 313 -4.05 -3.01 -11.58
C ALA A 313 -4.78 -2.52 -12.85
N SER A 314 -6.10 -2.36 -12.78
CA SER A 314 -6.89 -1.86 -13.89
C SER A 314 -6.44 -0.45 -14.32
N LEU A 315 -6.15 0.42 -13.37
CA LEU A 315 -5.69 1.80 -13.62
C LEU A 315 -4.24 1.85 -14.11
N TYR A 316 -3.35 1.01 -13.56
CA TYR A 316 -1.95 0.97 -13.98
C TYR A 316 -1.81 0.52 -15.44
N PHE A 317 -2.60 -0.44 -15.87
CA PHE A 317 -2.47 -1.04 -17.19
C PHE A 317 -3.55 -0.61 -18.20
N GLY A 318 -4.57 0.16 -17.76
CA GLY A 318 -5.65 0.62 -18.63
C GLY A 318 -6.56 -0.52 -19.11
N VAL A 319 -6.70 -1.58 -18.31
CA VAL A 319 -7.55 -2.75 -18.57
C VAL A 319 -8.80 -2.64 -17.71
N SER A 320 -9.94 -3.15 -18.20
CA SER A 320 -11.18 -3.07 -17.41
C SER A 320 -11.06 -3.85 -16.08
N PRO A 321 -11.70 -3.40 -14.98
CA PRO A 321 -11.65 -4.12 -13.71
C PRO A 321 -12.15 -5.57 -13.80
N LYS A 322 -13.15 -5.85 -14.65
CA LYS A 322 -13.66 -7.22 -14.83
C LYS A 322 -12.65 -8.13 -15.53
N GLU A 323 -11.99 -7.67 -16.57
CA GLU A 323 -10.90 -8.42 -17.24
C GLU A 323 -9.72 -8.61 -16.29
N THR A 324 -9.37 -7.58 -15.52
CA THR A 324 -8.33 -7.64 -14.47
C THR A 324 -8.68 -8.71 -13.43
N ALA A 325 -9.91 -8.73 -12.90
CA ALA A 325 -10.36 -9.73 -11.94
C ALA A 325 -10.28 -11.16 -12.51
N ASN A 326 -10.68 -11.36 -13.76
CA ASN A 326 -10.60 -12.68 -14.42
C ASN A 326 -9.14 -13.18 -14.56
N ALA A 327 -8.19 -12.28 -14.82
CA ALA A 327 -6.77 -12.64 -14.88
C ALA A 327 -6.18 -12.90 -13.48
N LEU A 328 -6.57 -12.11 -12.48
CA LEU A 328 -6.11 -12.24 -11.09
C LEU A 328 -6.52 -13.55 -10.43
N ARG A 329 -7.66 -14.15 -10.82
CA ARG A 329 -8.03 -15.52 -10.40
C ARG A 329 -6.95 -16.56 -10.75
N LYS A 330 -6.05 -16.25 -11.69
CA LYS A 330 -4.91 -17.08 -12.11
C LYS A 330 -3.56 -16.52 -11.65
N GLY A 331 -3.54 -15.54 -10.76
CA GLY A 331 -2.32 -14.87 -10.29
C GLY A 331 -1.61 -14.02 -11.36
N LYS A 332 -2.37 -13.50 -12.33
CA LYS A 332 -1.87 -12.72 -13.45
C LYS A 332 -2.68 -11.45 -13.67
N ILE A 333 -2.13 -10.54 -14.46
CA ILE A 333 -2.83 -9.37 -15.00
C ILE A 333 -2.43 -9.15 -16.45
N SER A 334 -3.25 -8.41 -17.20
CA SER A 334 -2.88 -7.99 -18.56
C SER A 334 -2.09 -6.68 -18.50
N ASN A 335 -0.96 -6.61 -19.19
CA ASN A 335 -0.20 -5.36 -19.40
C ASN A 335 -0.62 -4.62 -20.70
N GLY A 336 -1.75 -4.99 -21.27
CA GLY A 336 -2.27 -4.48 -22.54
C GLY A 336 -1.84 -5.29 -23.77
N THR A 337 -0.84 -6.17 -23.68
CA THR A 337 -0.37 -7.03 -24.78
C THR A 337 -0.27 -8.51 -24.41
N LYS A 338 -0.02 -8.81 -23.14
CA LYS A 338 0.11 -10.19 -22.63
C LYS A 338 -0.29 -10.25 -21.16
N GLU A 339 -0.55 -11.46 -20.67
CA GLU A 339 -0.68 -11.72 -19.24
C GLU A 339 0.70 -11.79 -18.58
N ILE A 340 0.86 -11.09 -17.44
CA ILE A 340 2.07 -11.10 -16.61
C ILE A 340 1.74 -11.55 -15.19
N PRO A 341 2.64 -12.25 -14.49
CA PRO A 341 2.45 -12.67 -13.11
C PRO A 341 2.55 -11.49 -12.15
N ILE A 342 1.88 -11.61 -10.98
CA ILE A 342 1.95 -10.62 -9.90
C ILE A 342 2.05 -11.28 -8.53
N ASN A 343 2.57 -10.52 -7.54
CA ASN A 343 2.53 -10.80 -6.09
C ASN A 343 2.92 -12.26 -5.74
N LEU A 344 3.96 -12.80 -6.36
CA LEU A 344 4.34 -14.22 -6.26
C LEU A 344 4.72 -14.67 -4.84
N GLY A 345 5.02 -13.75 -3.93
CA GLY A 345 5.22 -14.03 -2.51
C GLY A 345 3.93 -14.18 -1.69
N GLY A 346 2.77 -13.91 -2.29
CA GLY A 346 1.46 -13.96 -1.62
C GLY A 346 0.89 -12.59 -1.20
N GLY A 347 1.59 -11.50 -1.52
CA GLY A 347 1.16 -10.12 -1.22
C GLY A 347 1.11 -9.79 0.26
N ILE A 348 0.67 -8.58 0.61
CA ILE A 348 0.47 -8.18 2.00
C ILE A 348 -0.80 -8.79 2.63
N LEU A 349 -1.68 -9.35 1.82
CA LEU A 349 -2.78 -10.17 2.33
C LEU A 349 -2.25 -11.37 3.12
N ASN A 350 -1.02 -11.88 2.81
CA ASN A 350 -0.59 -13.17 3.33
C ASN A 350 0.88 -13.24 3.77
N TYR A 351 1.78 -12.39 3.21
CA TYR A 351 3.21 -12.49 3.52
C TYR A 351 3.55 -11.68 4.77
N GLN A 352 3.78 -10.36 4.67
CA GLN A 352 4.06 -9.45 5.78
C GLN A 352 3.38 -8.10 5.49
N ALA A 353 2.80 -7.47 6.51
CA ALA A 353 2.18 -6.15 6.37
C ALA A 353 2.33 -5.34 7.68
N ALA A 354 3.16 -4.32 7.65
CA ALA A 354 3.42 -3.45 8.77
C ALA A 354 3.18 -1.98 8.39
N MET A 355 1.90 -1.61 8.30
CA MET A 355 1.43 -0.24 8.08
C MET A 355 2.14 0.46 6.90
N ALA A 356 2.79 1.61 7.12
CA ALA A 356 3.45 2.40 6.08
C ALA A 356 4.58 1.67 5.34
N ILE A 357 5.22 0.69 5.97
CA ILE A 357 6.30 -0.07 5.34
C ILE A 357 5.83 -1.37 4.64
N SER A 358 4.53 -1.62 4.54
CA SER A 358 4.01 -2.85 3.90
C SER A 358 4.48 -3.04 2.46
N GLY A 359 4.80 -1.96 1.74
CA GLY A 359 5.42 -2.02 0.41
C GLY A 359 6.79 -2.71 0.36
N ALA A 360 7.46 -2.90 1.52
CA ALA A 360 8.71 -3.65 1.62
C ALA A 360 8.53 -5.12 1.21
N THR A 361 7.36 -5.72 1.47
CA THR A 361 6.99 -7.05 0.98
C THR A 361 7.09 -7.14 -0.53
N GLY A 362 6.60 -6.11 -1.24
CA GLY A 362 6.71 -6.04 -2.69
C GLY A 362 8.14 -5.82 -3.18
N LEU A 363 8.92 -5.03 -2.47
CA LEU A 363 10.32 -4.82 -2.81
C LEU A 363 11.13 -6.11 -2.66
N VAL A 364 10.89 -6.90 -1.61
CA VAL A 364 11.50 -8.23 -1.42
C VAL A 364 11.08 -9.19 -2.54
N ASP A 365 9.79 -9.19 -2.87
CA ASP A 365 9.25 -10.03 -3.96
C ASP A 365 9.92 -9.69 -5.29
N ILE A 366 9.96 -8.42 -5.69
CA ILE A 366 10.66 -7.97 -6.91
C ILE A 366 12.15 -8.30 -6.86
N ALA A 367 12.85 -7.97 -5.77
CA ALA A 367 14.27 -8.23 -5.63
C ALA A 367 14.60 -9.74 -5.76
N SER A 368 13.68 -10.60 -5.31
CA SER A 368 13.81 -12.06 -5.43
C SER A 368 13.85 -12.50 -6.89
N GLN A 369 13.10 -11.86 -7.79
CA GLN A 369 13.08 -12.18 -9.21
C GLN A 369 14.42 -11.91 -9.90
N TYR A 370 15.26 -11.06 -9.30
CA TYR A 370 16.58 -10.69 -9.83
C TYR A 370 17.74 -11.29 -9.02
N GLY A 371 17.45 -12.08 -7.99
CA GLY A 371 18.47 -12.64 -7.09
C GLY A 371 19.17 -11.58 -6.25
N LEU A 372 18.45 -10.54 -5.86
CA LEU A 372 18.92 -9.41 -5.04
C LEU A 372 18.31 -9.38 -3.64
N SER A 373 17.43 -10.32 -3.30
CA SER A 373 16.90 -10.45 -1.95
C SER A 373 17.82 -11.31 -1.08
N VAL A 374 18.07 -10.85 0.14
CA VAL A 374 18.78 -11.65 1.18
C VAL A 374 17.94 -12.88 1.53
N HIS A 375 16.63 -12.72 1.58
CA HIS A 375 15.66 -13.78 1.85
C HIS A 375 14.67 -13.90 0.68
N PRO A 376 15.04 -14.60 -0.41
CA PRO A 376 14.18 -14.67 -1.58
C PRO A 376 12.89 -15.45 -1.29
N ILE A 377 11.81 -15.03 -1.93
CA ILE A 377 10.57 -15.83 -1.98
C ILE A 377 10.79 -17.10 -2.81
N PRO A 378 10.05 -18.20 -2.54
CA PRO A 378 10.23 -19.44 -3.28
C PRO A 378 9.69 -19.40 -4.72
N ASN A 379 8.66 -18.60 -4.97
CA ASN A 379 7.99 -18.52 -6.26
C ASN A 379 8.69 -17.48 -7.17
N VAL A 380 9.84 -17.82 -7.73
CA VAL A 380 10.57 -16.96 -8.66
C VAL A 380 10.33 -17.39 -10.11
N LEU A 381 10.39 -16.45 -11.01
CA LEU A 381 10.30 -16.69 -12.45
C LEU A 381 11.53 -17.46 -12.94
N ARG A 382 11.35 -18.28 -13.95
CA ARG A 382 12.48 -19.02 -14.58
C ARG A 382 13.55 -18.08 -15.11
N GLU A 383 13.12 -16.98 -15.72
CA GLU A 383 13.99 -15.90 -16.21
C GLU A 383 13.63 -14.61 -15.51
N PRO A 384 14.62 -13.82 -15.06
CA PRO A 384 14.36 -12.51 -14.45
C PRO A 384 13.56 -11.63 -15.43
N PRO A 385 12.56 -10.88 -14.95
CA PRO A 385 11.80 -9.97 -15.79
C PRO A 385 12.71 -8.87 -16.35
N LYS A 386 12.41 -8.40 -17.57
CA LYS A 386 13.12 -7.24 -18.14
C LYS A 386 12.75 -5.97 -17.40
N VAL A 387 11.46 -5.78 -17.13
CA VAL A 387 10.93 -4.63 -16.40
C VAL A 387 9.93 -5.11 -15.36
N SER A 388 10.06 -4.57 -14.14
CA SER A 388 9.11 -4.81 -13.03
C SER A 388 8.52 -3.52 -12.52
N LEU A 389 7.28 -3.60 -12.02
CA LEU A 389 6.55 -2.52 -11.39
C LEU A 389 6.31 -2.83 -9.90
N LEU A 390 6.62 -1.87 -9.02
CA LEU A 390 6.20 -1.85 -7.61
C LEU A 390 5.13 -0.78 -7.44
N GLY A 391 3.91 -1.17 -7.06
CA GLY A 391 2.82 -0.27 -6.70
C GLY A 391 2.70 -0.09 -5.19
N GLY A 392 2.25 1.07 -4.74
CA GLY A 392 1.97 1.36 -3.34
C GLY A 392 0.74 2.24 -3.18
N ASN A 393 -0.04 2.01 -2.11
CA ASN A 393 -1.29 2.72 -1.80
C ASN A 393 -1.27 3.21 -0.35
N GLY A 394 -1.60 4.47 -0.13
CA GLY A 394 -1.70 5.08 1.20
C GLY A 394 -3.03 5.78 1.43
N GLY A 395 -3.41 5.89 2.72
CA GLY A 395 -4.72 6.40 3.14
C GLY A 395 -5.86 5.50 2.65
N ILE A 396 -7.00 6.08 2.31
CA ILE A 396 -8.09 5.37 1.63
C ILE A 396 -7.96 5.64 0.13
N ASP A 397 -7.00 4.96 -0.52
CA ASP A 397 -6.64 5.23 -1.91
C ASP A 397 -6.36 6.72 -2.18
N SER A 398 -5.71 7.38 -1.23
CA SER A 398 -5.46 8.83 -1.26
C SER A 398 -4.15 9.18 -1.91
N ILE A 399 -3.15 8.31 -1.79
CA ILE A 399 -1.82 8.46 -2.35
C ILE A 399 -1.41 7.14 -2.98
N ASN A 400 -0.89 7.19 -4.20
CA ASN A 400 -0.28 6.02 -4.85
C ASN A 400 1.14 6.35 -5.28
N SER A 401 2.01 5.35 -5.20
CA SER A 401 3.39 5.39 -5.70
C SER A 401 3.64 4.23 -6.66
N VAL A 402 4.43 4.48 -7.70
CA VAL A 402 4.88 3.47 -8.65
C VAL A 402 6.36 3.63 -8.90
N ILE A 403 7.11 2.53 -8.74
CA ILE A 403 8.53 2.45 -9.07
C ILE A 403 8.73 1.40 -10.15
N LEU A 404 9.54 1.72 -11.15
CA LEU A 404 9.89 0.83 -12.24
C LEU A 404 11.35 0.41 -12.13
N PHE A 405 11.57 -0.90 -12.21
CA PHE A 405 12.90 -1.51 -12.20
C PHE A 405 13.17 -2.18 -13.54
N ALA A 406 14.43 -2.18 -13.98
CA ALA A 406 14.85 -2.91 -15.16
C ALA A 406 16.11 -3.74 -14.88
N LYS A 407 16.19 -4.91 -15.52
CA LYS A 407 17.38 -5.76 -15.47
C LYS A 407 18.57 -5.09 -16.17
N ASP A 408 18.30 -4.48 -17.31
CA ASP A 408 19.29 -3.86 -18.16
C ASP A 408 19.08 -2.34 -18.21
N LYS A 409 20.17 -1.61 -18.47
CA LYS A 409 20.13 -0.17 -18.63
C LYS A 409 19.22 0.23 -19.78
N THR A 410 18.37 1.23 -19.55
CA THR A 410 17.56 1.78 -20.61
C THR A 410 18.26 2.99 -21.24
N GLU A 411 18.31 3.07 -22.56
CA GLU A 411 18.81 4.25 -23.27
C GLU A 411 17.71 5.27 -23.58
N ARG A 412 16.52 5.08 -22.97
CA ARG A 412 15.34 5.90 -23.24
C ARG A 412 15.37 7.18 -22.42
N SER A 413 14.92 8.25 -23.04
CA SER A 413 14.72 9.54 -22.39
C SER A 413 13.32 9.60 -21.79
N ALA A 414 13.20 10.35 -20.70
CA ALA A 414 11.90 10.70 -20.12
C ALA A 414 11.01 11.36 -21.19
N LYS A 415 9.70 11.07 -21.12
CA LYS A 415 8.66 11.66 -21.96
C LYS A 415 7.82 12.62 -21.14
N GLU A 416 7.16 13.54 -21.82
CA GLU A 416 6.14 14.35 -21.18
C GLU A 416 4.98 13.46 -20.71
N PRO A 417 4.56 13.54 -19.43
CA PRO A 417 3.41 12.78 -18.96
C PRO A 417 2.13 13.25 -19.64
N MET A 418 1.33 12.30 -20.13
CA MET A 418 0.05 12.60 -20.77
C MET A 418 -1.03 12.92 -19.71
N ASN A 419 -1.83 13.98 -19.96
CA ASN A 419 -3.08 14.26 -19.22
C ASN A 419 -2.95 14.37 -17.68
N LEU A 420 -1.91 14.98 -17.15
CA LEU A 420 -1.77 15.25 -15.72
C LEU A 420 -2.71 16.37 -15.24
N LYS A 421 -4.02 16.21 -15.45
CA LYS A 421 -5.00 17.15 -14.86
C LYS A 421 -5.10 16.90 -13.37
N PRO A 422 -5.05 17.96 -12.53
CA PRO A 422 -5.33 17.82 -11.11
C PRO A 422 -6.69 17.17 -10.86
N LEU A 423 -6.76 16.30 -9.86
CA LEU A 423 -8.03 15.74 -9.41
C LEU A 423 -8.74 16.77 -8.54
N GLU A 424 -10.05 16.91 -8.73
CA GLU A 424 -10.86 17.87 -7.98
C GLU A 424 -11.09 17.37 -6.55
N VAL A 425 -10.90 18.27 -5.57
CA VAL A 425 -11.16 18.00 -4.15
C VAL A 425 -12.43 18.71 -3.72
N ASN A 426 -13.35 17.97 -3.10
CA ASN A 426 -14.57 18.49 -2.53
C ASN A 426 -14.40 18.83 -1.06
N VAL A 427 -15.12 19.84 -0.61
CA VAL A 427 -15.32 20.12 0.83
C VAL A 427 -16.79 19.86 1.13
N PRO A 428 -17.13 18.77 1.83
CA PRO A 428 -18.52 18.45 2.13
C PRO A 428 -19.22 19.55 2.96
N SER A 429 -20.38 19.94 2.50
CA SER A 429 -21.19 20.97 3.19
C SER A 429 -22.68 20.64 3.03
N PRO A 430 -23.14 19.46 3.54
CA PRO A 430 -24.52 19.05 3.40
C PRO A 430 -25.47 19.97 4.18
N LYS A 431 -26.62 20.30 3.59
CA LYS A 431 -27.67 21.08 4.25
C LYS A 431 -28.96 20.28 4.28
N ALA A 432 -29.76 20.47 5.32
CA ALA A 432 -31.10 19.90 5.39
C ALA A 432 -31.94 20.34 4.18
N LYS A 433 -32.80 19.43 3.68
CA LYS A 433 -33.65 19.56 2.49
C LYS A 433 -32.92 19.54 1.14
N GLU A 434 -31.60 19.37 1.10
CA GLU A 434 -30.90 19.09 -0.14
C GLU A 434 -31.10 17.62 -0.54
N GLN A 435 -31.13 17.36 -1.83
CA GLN A 435 -31.29 16.03 -2.40
C GLN A 435 -29.95 15.51 -2.94
N ALA A 436 -29.80 14.19 -2.90
CA ALA A 436 -28.63 13.50 -3.44
C ALA A 436 -29.02 12.12 -3.98
N THR A 437 -28.11 11.49 -4.69
CA THR A 437 -28.25 10.11 -5.19
C THR A 437 -27.26 9.22 -4.47
N ILE A 438 -27.67 8.06 -4.00
CA ILE A 438 -26.76 7.08 -3.37
C ILE A 438 -25.79 6.57 -4.44
N LEU A 439 -24.51 6.89 -4.26
CA LEU A 439 -23.42 6.45 -5.13
C LEU A 439 -22.88 5.08 -4.71
N SER A 440 -22.73 4.86 -3.42
CA SER A 440 -22.26 3.60 -2.85
C SER A 440 -22.86 3.38 -1.46
N ALA A 441 -22.96 2.12 -1.04
CA ALA A 441 -23.51 1.73 0.25
C ALA A 441 -22.80 0.48 0.79
N THR A 442 -22.48 0.44 2.08
CA THR A 442 -21.87 -0.72 2.72
C THR A 442 -22.40 -0.95 4.13
N THR A 443 -22.65 -2.22 4.48
CA THR A 443 -23.08 -2.59 5.83
C THR A 443 -21.86 -2.91 6.70
N ILE A 444 -21.77 -2.25 7.85
CA ILE A 444 -20.72 -2.48 8.83
C ILE A 444 -21.19 -3.57 9.80
N TYR A 445 -20.51 -4.69 9.82
CA TYR A 445 -20.78 -5.80 10.73
C TYR A 445 -19.84 -5.84 11.94
N PHE A 446 -18.72 -5.13 11.87
CA PHE A 446 -17.70 -5.10 12.91
C PHE A 446 -17.12 -3.69 13.07
N ASN A 447 -17.32 -3.12 14.24
CA ASN A 447 -16.77 -1.81 14.62
C ASN A 447 -16.35 -1.83 16.09
N PRO A 448 -15.22 -2.46 16.42
CA PRO A 448 -14.76 -2.55 17.81
C PRO A 448 -14.40 -1.14 18.33
N GLY A 449 -15.02 -0.77 19.41
CA GLY A 449 -14.80 0.53 20.08
C GLY A 449 -15.39 1.74 19.36
N GLY A 450 -16.18 1.57 18.30
CA GLY A 450 -17.02 2.62 17.72
C GLY A 450 -18.20 2.95 18.65
N GLU A 451 -18.71 4.19 18.56
CA GLU A 451 -19.90 4.60 19.31
C GLU A 451 -21.17 3.90 18.81
N LYS A 452 -21.21 3.62 17.50
CA LYS A 452 -22.35 2.98 16.87
C LYS A 452 -22.22 1.45 16.88
N LYS A 453 -23.29 0.79 17.34
CA LYS A 453 -23.32 -0.70 17.43
C LYS A 453 -23.68 -1.33 16.08
N PRO A 454 -22.87 -2.29 15.55
CA PRO A 454 -23.22 -3.04 14.35
C PRO A 454 -24.41 -4.00 14.56
N PRO A 455 -25.14 -4.38 13.49
CA PRO A 455 -24.95 -3.92 12.11
C PRO A 455 -25.58 -2.55 11.87
N TYR A 456 -24.95 -1.74 11.02
CA TYR A 456 -25.52 -0.50 10.49
C TYR A 456 -25.01 -0.23 9.07
N LEU A 457 -25.77 0.60 8.34
CA LEU A 457 -25.44 0.99 6.97
C LEU A 457 -24.77 2.36 6.96
N ILE A 458 -23.68 2.50 6.22
CA ILE A 458 -23.15 3.79 5.78
C ILE A 458 -23.32 3.91 4.27
N ILE A 459 -23.74 5.08 3.82
CA ILE A 459 -23.91 5.40 2.41
C ILE A 459 -23.04 6.60 2.03
N CYS A 460 -22.52 6.57 0.81
CA CYS A 460 -21.93 7.71 0.14
C CYS A 460 -22.91 8.20 -0.92
N SER A 461 -23.39 9.43 -0.78
CA SER A 461 -24.31 10.05 -1.71
C SER A 461 -23.65 11.20 -2.44
N THR A 462 -24.01 11.43 -3.72
CA THR A 462 -23.51 12.53 -4.52
C THR A 462 -24.65 13.51 -4.81
N LYS A 463 -24.41 14.81 -4.59
CA LYS A 463 -25.29 15.91 -5.00
C LYS A 463 -25.09 16.20 -6.47
N ASP A 464 -26.01 16.94 -7.10
CA ASP A 464 -25.94 17.30 -8.53
C ASP A 464 -24.67 18.12 -8.90
N ASN A 465 -24.06 18.81 -7.93
CA ASN A 465 -22.80 19.53 -8.11
C ASN A 465 -21.55 18.64 -7.97
N GLY A 466 -21.72 17.32 -7.76
CA GLY A 466 -20.64 16.36 -7.57
C GLY A 466 -20.08 16.31 -6.14
N GLU A 467 -20.63 17.09 -5.22
CA GLU A 467 -20.27 17.01 -3.78
C GLU A 467 -20.73 15.67 -3.21
N MET A 468 -19.84 15.03 -2.47
CA MET A 468 -20.11 13.75 -1.82
C MET A 468 -20.34 13.92 -0.32
N VAL A 469 -21.26 13.15 0.22
CA VAL A 469 -21.66 13.18 1.61
C VAL A 469 -21.79 11.74 2.13
N LEU A 470 -21.18 11.44 3.26
CA LEU A 470 -21.31 10.16 3.95
C LEU A 470 -22.32 10.32 5.09
N THR A 471 -23.32 9.44 5.13
CA THR A 471 -24.36 9.43 6.16
C THR A 471 -24.82 8.02 6.49
N ASN A 472 -25.66 7.89 7.52
CA ASN A 472 -26.54 6.72 7.65
C ASN A 472 -27.82 6.97 6.86
N LEU A 473 -28.64 5.92 6.66
CA LEU A 473 -29.85 5.96 5.85
C LEU A 473 -31.07 5.66 6.72
N TYR A 474 -32.15 6.41 6.51
CA TYR A 474 -33.42 6.28 7.21
C TYR A 474 -34.57 6.12 6.20
N ASP A 475 -35.62 5.42 6.61
CA ASP A 475 -36.89 5.42 5.89
C ASP A 475 -37.71 6.69 6.20
N LYS A 476 -38.88 6.83 5.55
CA LYS A 476 -39.77 7.99 5.73
C LYS A 476 -40.40 8.07 7.11
N GLU A 477 -40.48 6.97 7.84
CA GLU A 477 -40.96 6.85 9.20
C GLU A 477 -39.90 7.20 10.23
N GLY A 478 -38.66 7.50 9.80
CA GLY A 478 -37.53 7.85 10.67
C GLY A 478 -36.83 6.64 11.28
N LYS A 479 -37.04 5.44 10.76
CA LYS A 479 -36.36 4.22 11.18
C LYS A 479 -35.05 4.05 10.40
N GLU A 480 -33.98 3.72 11.08
CA GLU A 480 -32.68 3.49 10.45
C GLU A 480 -32.70 2.21 9.60
N ILE A 481 -32.24 2.34 8.35
CA ILE A 481 -32.03 1.24 7.40
C ILE A 481 -30.63 0.68 7.65
N VAL A 482 -30.52 -0.61 7.98
CA VAL A 482 -29.26 -1.24 8.35
C VAL A 482 -28.69 -2.16 7.28
N SER A 483 -29.44 -2.42 6.19
CA SER A 483 -29.05 -3.26 5.07
C SER A 483 -29.15 -2.49 3.76
N LYS A 484 -28.26 -2.79 2.82
CA LYS A 484 -28.30 -2.24 1.47
C LYS A 484 -29.32 -2.95 0.55
N GLU A 485 -30.03 -3.95 1.06
CA GLU A 485 -31.02 -4.70 0.29
C GLU A 485 -32.14 -3.76 -0.19
N GLY A 486 -32.47 -3.83 -1.49
CA GLY A 486 -33.47 -2.97 -2.10
C GLY A 486 -32.96 -1.57 -2.54
N LEU A 487 -31.69 -1.22 -2.30
CA LEU A 487 -31.10 0.02 -2.79
C LEU A 487 -30.56 -0.16 -4.21
N GLU A 488 -30.90 0.78 -5.11
CA GLU A 488 -30.32 0.86 -6.45
C GLU A 488 -29.26 1.98 -6.50
N LEU A 489 -27.97 1.59 -6.50
CA LEU A 489 -26.88 2.55 -6.61
C LEU A 489 -26.98 3.36 -7.90
N GLY A 490 -26.69 4.67 -7.82
CA GLY A 490 -26.84 5.58 -8.95
C GLY A 490 -28.28 5.99 -9.27
N LYS A 491 -29.30 5.42 -8.60
CA LYS A 491 -30.72 5.73 -8.85
C LYS A 491 -31.47 6.14 -7.60
N THR A 492 -31.26 5.45 -6.45
CA THR A 492 -31.97 5.76 -5.21
C THR A 492 -31.69 7.19 -4.79
N LYS A 493 -32.75 8.01 -4.70
CA LYS A 493 -32.71 9.41 -4.26
C LYS A 493 -32.92 9.50 -2.76
N VAL A 494 -32.22 10.43 -2.12
CA VAL A 494 -32.34 10.76 -0.71
C VAL A 494 -32.48 12.26 -0.52
N GLU A 495 -33.08 12.65 0.60
CA GLU A 495 -33.09 14.03 1.08
C GLU A 495 -32.38 14.09 2.43
N PHE A 496 -31.52 15.08 2.63
CA PHE A 496 -30.84 15.26 3.88
C PHE A 496 -31.76 15.94 4.91
N GLN A 497 -31.84 15.36 6.10
CA GLN A 497 -32.63 15.86 7.21
C GLN A 497 -31.78 15.91 8.50
N MET A 498 -32.16 16.77 9.44
CA MET A 498 -31.57 16.79 10.78
C MET A 498 -32.23 15.70 11.63
N ILE A 499 -31.46 14.69 12.00
CA ILE A 499 -31.89 13.60 12.90
C ILE A 499 -30.82 13.49 14.00
N ASP A 500 -31.25 13.56 15.24
CA ASP A 500 -30.38 13.51 16.44
C ASP A 500 -29.16 14.45 16.37
N GLY A 501 -29.39 15.68 15.87
CA GLY A 501 -28.35 16.71 15.77
C GLY A 501 -27.32 16.51 14.64
N LYS A 502 -27.55 15.55 13.74
CA LYS A 502 -26.69 15.27 12.60
C LYS A 502 -27.48 15.32 11.29
N ILE A 503 -26.80 15.64 10.21
CA ILE A 503 -27.37 15.50 8.85
C ILE A 503 -27.39 14.01 8.50
N GLN A 504 -28.58 13.49 8.21
CA GLN A 504 -28.80 12.10 7.80
C GLN A 504 -29.58 12.04 6.49
N ALA A 505 -29.43 10.94 5.74
CA ALA A 505 -30.17 10.74 4.51
C ALA A 505 -31.49 9.99 4.77
N VAL A 506 -32.57 10.49 4.19
CA VAL A 506 -33.90 9.84 4.20
C VAL A 506 -34.25 9.46 2.77
N VAL A 507 -34.70 8.22 2.54
CA VAL A 507 -35.06 7.73 1.21
C VAL A 507 -36.26 8.51 0.67
N LEU A 508 -36.14 9.04 -0.55
CA LEU A 508 -37.24 9.60 -1.31
C LEU A 508 -37.91 8.44 -2.08
N GLY A 509 -39.09 8.07 -1.77
CA GLY A 509 -39.84 6.96 -2.36
C GLY A 509 -39.86 6.84 -3.87
#